data_fc6de513e5dbf1697a0814e3c842eefd
#
_entry.id   fc6de513e5dbf1697a0814e3c842eefd
#
_cell.length_a   1.000
_cell.length_b   1.000
_cell.length_c   1.000
_cell.angle_alpha   90.00
_cell.angle_beta   90.00
_cell.angle_gamma   90.00
#
_symmetry.space_group_name_H-M   'P 1'
#
loop_
_entity.id
_entity.type
_entity.pdbx_description
1 polymer ?
#
loop_
_entity_poly.entity_id
_entity_poly.type
_entity_poly.pdbx_seq_one_letter_code
_entity_poly.pdbx_strand_id
1 'polypeptide(L)'
;IKMEKGHHGLHKLSAAGLLVTLGIIYGDIGTSPLYVLNAIIGRNPIDSDIIKGAISCIFWTLTLQTTIKYVILTLRADNNGEGGIFSLYALIRKAKIKWLLFPAIIGGCTLVADGIITPPISVSSAIEGVKTMYPSFEEKYIMYIVIIILTFLFAIQQFGTKFIGKFFGPVMFIWFA
;
A
#
# COMPACT_ATOMS: atom_id res chain seq x y z
N ILE A 1 -4.79 41.44 -0.98
CA ILE A 1 -4.55 40.13 -1.66
C ILE A 1 -5.90 39.42 -1.68
N LYS A 2 -6.57 39.43 -2.86
CA LYS A 2 -7.83 38.74 -3.10
C LYS A 2 -7.58 37.23 -3.04
N MET A 3 -8.14 36.54 -2.04
CA MET A 3 -8.20 35.08 -2.03
C MET A 3 -9.23 34.66 -3.07
N GLU A 4 -8.74 34.14 -4.17
CA GLU A 4 -9.54 33.47 -5.17
C GLU A 4 -10.08 32.17 -4.56
N LYS A 5 -11.39 32.15 -4.32
CA LYS A 5 -12.09 30.92 -3.90
C LYS A 5 -12.06 29.97 -5.07
N GLY A 6 -11.04 29.09 -5.09
CA GLY A 6 -11.04 27.94 -5.96
C GLY A 6 -12.29 27.09 -5.63
N HIS A 7 -13.17 26.95 -6.60
CA HIS A 7 -14.27 26.00 -6.56
C HIS A 7 -13.66 24.59 -6.49
N HIS A 8 -13.42 24.10 -5.28
CA HIS A 8 -13.27 22.67 -5.05
C HIS A 8 -14.64 22.04 -5.38
N GLY A 9 -14.76 21.56 -6.59
CA GLY A 9 -15.81 20.60 -6.91
C GLY A 9 -15.61 19.40 -6.00
N LEU A 10 -16.35 19.38 -4.89
CA LEU A 10 -16.54 18.18 -4.09
C LEU A 10 -17.03 17.12 -5.07
N HIS A 11 -16.13 16.24 -5.51
CA HIS A 11 -16.52 15.05 -6.23
C HIS A 11 -17.57 14.37 -5.35
N LYS A 12 -18.83 14.38 -5.81
CA LYS A 12 -19.92 13.72 -5.08
C LYS A 12 -19.46 12.33 -4.75
N LEU A 13 -19.42 12.00 -3.47
CA LEU A 13 -19.11 10.66 -2.99
C LEU A 13 -20.10 9.71 -3.66
N SER A 14 -19.61 9.01 -4.67
CA SER A 14 -20.38 7.99 -5.36
C SER A 14 -20.08 6.66 -4.69
N ALA A 15 -21.08 5.82 -4.52
CA ALA A 15 -20.90 4.47 -3.98
C ALA A 15 -19.86 3.68 -4.78
N ALA A 16 -19.81 3.87 -6.11
CA ALA A 16 -18.80 3.28 -6.97
C ALA A 16 -17.39 3.82 -6.69
N GLY A 17 -17.26 5.14 -6.45
CA GLY A 17 -15.99 5.75 -6.07
C GLY A 17 -15.51 5.27 -4.71
N LEU A 18 -16.41 5.12 -3.75
CA LEU A 18 -16.11 4.56 -2.43
C LEU A 18 -15.60 3.12 -2.56
N LEU A 19 -16.30 2.28 -3.35
CA LEU A 19 -15.92 0.89 -3.58
C LEU A 19 -14.51 0.79 -4.21
N VAL A 20 -14.20 1.63 -5.20
CA VAL A 20 -12.87 1.67 -5.83
C VAL A 20 -11.81 2.09 -4.82
N THR A 21 -12.07 3.12 -4.02
CA THR A 21 -11.14 3.61 -3.00
C THR A 21 -10.88 2.55 -1.93
N LEU A 22 -11.94 1.91 -1.43
CA LEU A 22 -11.80 0.80 -0.49
C LEU A 22 -10.99 -0.35 -1.10
N GLY A 23 -11.25 -0.70 -2.36
CA GLY A 23 -10.51 -1.75 -3.06
C GLY A 23 -9.01 -1.47 -3.16
N ILE A 24 -8.63 -0.23 -3.48
CA ILE A 24 -7.22 0.17 -3.55
C ILE A 24 -6.55 0.09 -2.17
N ILE A 25 -7.20 0.62 -1.13
CA ILE A 25 -6.66 0.63 0.23
C ILE A 25 -6.57 -0.78 0.80
N TYR A 26 -7.64 -1.54 0.72
CA TYR A 26 -7.68 -2.90 1.26
C TYR A 26 -6.92 -3.91 0.39
N GLY A 27 -6.63 -3.59 -0.88
CA GLY A 27 -5.75 -4.38 -1.73
C GLY A 27 -4.37 -4.55 -1.13
N ASP A 28 -3.79 -3.48 -0.62
CA ASP A 28 -2.50 -3.50 0.05
C ASP A 28 -2.58 -4.15 1.44
N ILE A 29 -3.54 -3.73 2.27
CA ILE A 29 -3.74 -4.28 3.62
C ILE A 29 -4.09 -5.77 3.58
N GLY A 30 -4.86 -6.22 2.59
CA GLY A 30 -5.31 -7.60 2.48
C GLY A 30 -4.23 -8.58 2.05
N THR A 31 -3.21 -8.11 1.34
CA THR A 31 -2.09 -8.96 0.88
C THR A 31 -0.90 -8.96 1.85
N SER A 32 -0.74 -7.91 2.63
CA SER A 32 0.36 -7.77 3.59
C SER A 32 0.47 -8.92 4.62
N PRO A 33 -0.63 -9.47 5.19
CA PRO A 33 -0.55 -10.60 6.11
C PRO A 33 0.14 -11.83 5.55
N LEU A 34 0.13 -12.02 4.21
CA LEU A 34 0.76 -13.17 3.55
C LEU A 34 2.27 -13.25 3.83
N TYR A 35 2.95 -12.12 3.91
CA TYR A 35 4.38 -12.07 4.14
C TYR A 35 4.78 -11.55 5.53
N VAL A 36 3.97 -10.68 6.15
CA VAL A 36 4.27 -10.09 7.46
C VAL A 36 4.31 -11.15 8.55
N LEU A 37 3.31 -12.04 8.60
CA LEU A 37 3.28 -13.09 9.61
C LEU A 37 4.47 -14.05 9.45
N ASN A 38 4.79 -14.41 8.21
CA ASN A 38 5.95 -15.25 7.91
C ASN A 38 7.27 -14.58 8.31
N ALA A 39 7.40 -13.26 8.07
CA ALA A 39 8.57 -12.48 8.48
C ALA A 39 8.74 -12.39 10.00
N ILE A 40 7.63 -12.30 10.76
CA ILE A 40 7.67 -12.22 12.23
C ILE A 40 8.00 -13.60 12.83
N ILE A 41 7.37 -14.65 12.35
CA ILE A 41 7.57 -16.01 12.86
C ILE A 41 8.95 -16.53 12.45
N GLY A 42 9.37 -16.24 11.21
CA GLY A 42 10.65 -16.71 10.68
C GLY A 42 10.78 -18.24 10.74
N ARG A 43 11.87 -18.71 11.36
CA ARG A 43 12.14 -20.16 11.56
C ARG A 43 11.79 -20.65 12.97
N ASN A 44 11.16 -19.80 13.78
CA ASN A 44 10.81 -20.20 15.15
C ASN A 44 9.62 -21.16 15.13
N PRO A 45 9.54 -22.07 16.10
CA PRO A 45 8.36 -22.91 16.26
C PRO A 45 7.14 -22.03 16.50
N ILE A 46 6.03 -22.39 15.87
CA ILE A 46 4.78 -21.64 16.01
C ILE A 46 4.22 -21.93 17.41
N ASP A 47 4.23 -20.89 18.26
CA ASP A 47 3.65 -20.93 19.59
C ASP A 47 2.55 -19.87 19.71
N SER A 48 1.59 -20.13 20.61
CA SER A 48 0.46 -19.24 20.90
C SER A 48 0.90 -17.82 21.25
N ASP A 49 2.00 -17.67 21.98
CA ASP A 49 2.47 -16.37 22.45
C ASP A 49 3.16 -15.57 21.33
N ILE A 50 3.85 -16.25 20.41
CA ILE A 50 4.42 -15.61 19.20
C ILE A 50 3.27 -15.10 18.32
N ILE A 51 2.21 -15.87 18.13
CA ILE A 51 1.05 -15.44 17.33
C ILE A 51 0.36 -14.23 17.97
N LYS A 52 0.11 -14.26 19.28
CA LYS A 52 -0.50 -13.13 19.99
C LYS A 52 0.40 -11.89 19.93
N GLY A 53 1.72 -12.06 20.09
CA GLY A 53 2.69 -10.98 19.95
C GLY A 53 2.70 -10.38 18.56
N ALA A 54 2.66 -11.21 17.51
CA ALA A 54 2.60 -10.77 16.12
C ALA A 54 1.33 -9.96 15.84
N ILE A 55 0.17 -10.46 16.25
CA ILE A 55 -1.12 -9.76 16.08
C ILE A 55 -1.11 -8.44 16.85
N SER A 56 -0.59 -8.41 18.08
CA SER A 56 -0.48 -7.18 18.87
C SER A 56 0.44 -6.18 18.18
N CYS A 57 1.58 -6.60 17.65
CA CYS A 57 2.51 -5.75 16.91
C CYS A 57 1.85 -5.14 15.67
N ILE A 58 1.14 -5.94 14.88
CA ILE A 58 0.40 -5.48 13.69
C ILE A 58 -0.67 -4.46 14.11
N PHE A 59 -1.46 -4.77 15.12
CA PHE A 59 -2.52 -3.89 15.61
C PHE A 59 -1.97 -2.52 16.04
N TRP A 60 -0.93 -2.50 16.86
CA TRP A 60 -0.34 -1.24 17.32
C TRP A 60 0.36 -0.48 16.21
N THR A 61 1.02 -1.16 15.29
CA THR A 61 1.66 -0.52 14.13
C THR A 61 0.60 0.16 13.25
N LEU A 62 -0.48 -0.52 12.91
CA LEU A 62 -1.58 0.07 12.14
C LEU A 62 -2.24 1.23 12.89
N THR A 63 -2.45 1.10 14.20
CA THR A 63 -3.03 2.18 15.01
C THR A 63 -2.15 3.41 15.03
N LEU A 64 -0.87 3.26 15.32
CA LEU A 64 0.06 4.39 15.45
C LEU A 64 0.43 5.00 14.09
N GLN A 65 0.80 4.17 13.12
CA GLN A 65 1.29 4.65 11.82
C GLN A 65 0.14 5.07 10.89
N THR A 66 -0.89 4.25 10.76
CA THR A 66 -1.97 4.54 9.83
C THR A 66 -2.99 5.48 10.44
N THR A 67 -3.54 5.15 11.61
CA THR A 67 -4.64 5.93 12.19
C THR A 67 -4.13 7.25 12.77
N ILE A 68 -3.17 7.23 13.69
CA ILE A 68 -2.74 8.45 14.38
C ILE A 68 -1.88 9.30 13.46
N LYS A 69 -0.77 8.76 12.94
CA LYS A 69 0.19 9.53 12.15
C LYS A 69 -0.38 9.94 10.79
N TYR A 70 -0.97 9.01 10.04
CA TYR A 70 -1.43 9.30 8.68
C TYR A 70 -2.81 9.95 8.67
N VAL A 71 -3.85 9.29 9.19
CA VAL A 71 -5.24 9.77 9.12
C VAL A 71 -5.44 11.03 9.94
N ILE A 72 -5.00 11.08 11.19
CA ILE A 72 -5.28 12.22 12.07
C ILE A 72 -4.34 13.40 11.78
N LEU A 73 -3.05 13.17 11.54
CA LEU A 73 -2.07 14.23 11.35
C LEU A 73 -1.83 14.56 9.88
N THR A 74 -1.43 13.58 9.06
CA THR A 74 -0.89 13.84 7.72
C THR A 74 -1.98 14.20 6.72
N LEU A 75 -3.17 13.62 6.79
CA LEU A 75 -4.28 13.96 5.88
C LEU A 75 -4.80 15.40 6.04
N ARG A 76 -4.45 16.08 7.15
CA ARG A 76 -4.75 17.51 7.32
C ARG A 76 -3.80 18.41 6.53
N ALA A 77 -2.66 17.90 6.07
CA ALA A 77 -1.67 18.61 5.27
C ALA A 77 -2.04 18.51 3.77
N ASP A 78 -3.13 19.15 3.39
CA ASP A 78 -3.62 19.22 2.03
C ASP A 78 -2.97 20.37 1.25
N ASN A 79 -2.55 20.12 0.01
CA ASN A 79 -2.06 21.12 -0.92
C ASN A 79 -2.93 21.10 -2.20
N ASN A 80 -4.01 21.86 -2.19
CA ASN A 80 -4.96 21.97 -3.30
C ASN A 80 -5.62 20.61 -3.72
N GLY A 81 -5.98 19.79 -2.74
CA GLY A 81 -6.56 18.46 -2.98
C GLY A 81 -5.54 17.35 -3.21
N GLU A 82 -4.25 17.68 -3.21
CA GLU A 82 -3.16 16.74 -3.37
C GLU A 82 -2.51 16.38 -2.03
N GLY A 83 -2.26 15.10 -1.79
CA GLY A 83 -1.62 14.57 -0.59
C GLY A 83 -0.28 13.88 -0.87
N GLY A 84 0.29 13.26 0.17
CA GLY A 84 1.53 12.50 0.09
C GLY A 84 2.80 13.32 0.33
N ILE A 85 3.95 12.65 0.21
CA ILE A 85 5.27 13.22 0.58
C ILE A 85 5.64 14.45 -0.25
N PHE A 86 5.33 14.48 -1.53
CA PHE A 86 5.67 15.60 -2.39
C PHE A 86 4.78 16.83 -2.13
N SER A 87 3.50 16.62 -1.83
CA SER A 87 2.58 17.70 -1.42
C SER A 87 2.99 18.29 -0.08
N LEU A 88 3.35 17.43 0.88
CA LEU A 88 3.89 17.86 2.16
C LEU A 88 5.17 18.67 1.98
N TYR A 89 6.08 18.22 1.12
CA TYR A 89 7.29 18.98 0.80
C TYR A 89 6.95 20.33 0.15
N ALA A 90 5.99 20.38 -0.76
CA ALA A 90 5.56 21.65 -1.40
C ALA A 90 5.02 22.67 -0.38
N LEU A 91 4.29 22.21 0.64
CA LEU A 91 3.82 23.04 1.74
C LEU A 91 4.99 23.58 2.60
N ILE A 92 5.92 22.69 2.97
CA ILE A 92 7.07 23.03 3.79
C ILE A 92 8.05 23.96 3.06
N ARG A 93 8.22 23.78 1.73
CA ARG A 93 9.05 24.64 0.90
C ARG A 93 8.64 26.11 0.97
N LYS A 94 7.34 26.39 1.14
CA LYS A 94 6.82 27.75 1.33
C LYS A 94 7.39 28.40 2.61
N ALA A 95 7.72 27.62 3.62
CA ALA A 95 8.34 28.08 4.86
C ALA A 95 9.84 28.39 4.73
N LYS A 96 10.46 28.21 3.55
CA LYS A 96 11.88 28.48 3.24
C LYS A 96 12.90 27.74 4.12
N ILE A 97 12.52 26.61 4.74
CA ILE A 97 13.39 25.81 5.61
C ILE A 97 14.13 24.79 4.74
N LYS A 98 15.34 25.14 4.32
CA LYS A 98 16.11 24.35 3.33
C LYS A 98 16.48 22.94 3.79
N TRP A 99 16.73 22.73 5.08
CA TRP A 99 17.15 21.41 5.58
C TRP A 99 16.05 20.34 5.45
N LEU A 100 14.77 20.74 5.40
CA LEU A 100 13.64 19.84 5.20
C LEU A 100 13.57 19.22 3.80
N LEU A 101 14.38 19.72 2.86
CA LEU A 101 14.56 19.06 1.56
C LEU A 101 15.16 17.66 1.72
N PHE A 102 16.10 17.49 2.66
CA PHE A 102 16.79 16.21 2.84
C PHE A 102 15.83 15.06 3.25
N PRO A 103 15.02 15.17 4.32
CA PRO A 103 14.04 14.15 4.64
C PRO A 103 12.96 13.98 3.55
N ALA A 104 12.63 15.02 2.79
CA ALA A 104 11.68 14.91 1.68
C ALA A 104 12.24 14.06 0.54
N ILE A 105 13.53 14.20 0.21
CA ILE A 105 14.21 13.36 -0.79
C ILE A 105 14.24 11.92 -0.30
N ILE A 106 14.63 11.67 0.95
CA ILE A 106 14.64 10.31 1.52
C ILE A 106 13.23 9.70 1.43
N GLY A 107 12.19 10.44 1.84
CA GLY A 107 10.82 9.98 1.77
C GLY A 107 10.35 9.68 0.34
N GLY A 108 10.76 10.50 -0.63
CA GLY A 108 10.49 10.25 -2.04
C GLY A 108 11.19 9.00 -2.58
N CYS A 109 12.47 8.82 -2.22
CA CYS A 109 13.23 7.63 -2.60
C CYS A 109 12.66 6.36 -1.97
N THR A 110 12.26 6.40 -0.69
CA THR A 110 11.64 5.25 -0.03
C THR A 110 10.29 4.89 -0.63
N LEU A 111 9.49 5.89 -1.03
CA LEU A 111 8.22 5.66 -1.73
C LEU A 111 8.44 4.94 -3.08
N VAL A 112 9.45 5.35 -3.85
CA VAL A 112 9.80 4.69 -5.12
C VAL A 112 10.31 3.26 -4.86
N ALA A 113 11.15 3.08 -3.86
CA ALA A 113 11.66 1.76 -3.47
C ALA A 113 10.53 0.82 -3.05
N ASP A 114 9.58 1.29 -2.25
CA ASP A 114 8.39 0.52 -1.86
C ASP A 114 7.56 0.09 -3.08
N GLY A 115 7.32 1.00 -4.01
CA GLY A 115 6.59 0.71 -5.24
C GLY A 115 7.27 -0.34 -6.15
N ILE A 116 8.59 -0.55 -6.00
CA ILE A 116 9.34 -1.58 -6.73
C ILE A 116 9.35 -2.91 -5.97
N ILE A 117 9.49 -2.87 -4.64
CA ILE A 117 9.71 -4.05 -3.81
C ILE A 117 8.40 -4.74 -3.42
N THR A 118 7.36 -3.98 -3.09
CA THR A 118 6.10 -4.51 -2.56
C THR A 118 5.35 -5.44 -3.53
N PRO A 119 5.19 -5.14 -4.84
CA PRO A 119 4.53 -6.05 -5.76
C PRO A 119 5.21 -7.43 -5.89
N PRO A 120 6.54 -7.53 -6.07
CA PRO A 120 7.23 -8.82 -6.08
C PRO A 120 7.04 -9.62 -4.79
N ILE A 121 7.15 -9.00 -3.63
CA ILE A 121 6.99 -9.68 -2.34
C ILE A 121 5.57 -10.23 -2.20
N SER A 122 4.55 -9.43 -2.50
CA SER A 122 3.15 -9.83 -2.40
C SER A 122 2.81 -10.98 -3.34
N VAL A 123 3.24 -10.91 -4.59
CA VAL A 123 3.00 -11.96 -5.59
C VAL A 123 3.78 -13.23 -5.23
N SER A 124 5.04 -13.11 -4.82
CA SER A 124 5.87 -14.25 -4.39
C SER A 124 5.22 -14.99 -3.22
N SER A 125 4.84 -14.26 -2.18
CA SER A 125 4.21 -14.85 -0.99
C SER A 125 2.87 -15.53 -1.29
N ALA A 126 2.09 -14.98 -2.22
CA ALA A 126 0.85 -15.60 -2.67
C ALA A 126 1.10 -16.93 -3.40
N ILE A 127 2.12 -16.97 -4.26
CA ILE A 127 2.48 -18.20 -5.01
C ILE A 127 3.16 -19.22 -4.10
N GLU A 128 3.97 -18.79 -3.12
CA GLU A 128 4.55 -19.68 -2.11
C GLU A 128 3.48 -20.41 -1.29
N GLY A 129 2.32 -19.78 -1.07
CA GLY A 129 1.16 -20.43 -0.46
C GLY A 129 0.69 -21.68 -1.24
N VAL A 130 0.87 -21.73 -2.55
CA VAL A 130 0.56 -22.91 -3.37
C VAL A 130 1.47 -24.09 -3.04
N LYS A 131 2.71 -23.83 -2.64
CA LYS A 131 3.67 -24.87 -2.24
C LYS A 131 3.21 -25.66 -1.01
N THR A 132 2.44 -25.03 -0.11
CA THR A 132 1.87 -25.72 1.04
C THR A 132 0.81 -26.74 0.64
N MET A 133 0.09 -26.49 -0.46
CA MET A 133 -0.90 -27.44 -1.00
C MET A 133 -0.27 -28.48 -1.93
N TYR A 134 0.79 -28.12 -2.63
CA TYR A 134 1.51 -28.97 -3.58
C TYR A 134 3.01 -28.98 -3.26
N PRO A 135 3.49 -29.83 -2.30
CA PRO A 135 4.89 -29.88 -1.88
C PRO A 135 5.89 -30.21 -3.00
N SER A 136 5.41 -30.86 -4.07
CA SER A 136 6.21 -31.20 -5.26
C SER A 136 6.51 -30.00 -6.17
N PHE A 137 6.01 -28.82 -5.84
CA PHE A 137 6.18 -27.64 -6.67
C PHE A 137 7.59 -27.06 -6.48
N GLU A 138 8.43 -27.15 -7.50
CA GLU A 138 9.80 -26.65 -7.44
C GLU A 138 9.86 -25.12 -7.37
N GLU A 139 10.77 -24.56 -6.58
CA GLU A 139 10.97 -23.11 -6.43
C GLU A 139 11.22 -22.38 -7.75
N LYS A 140 11.84 -23.08 -8.70
CA LYS A 140 12.09 -22.55 -10.04
C LYS A 140 10.79 -22.15 -10.76
N TYR A 141 9.72 -22.90 -10.62
CA TYR A 141 8.43 -22.59 -11.24
C TYR A 141 7.77 -21.38 -10.55
N ILE A 142 7.93 -21.23 -9.24
CA ILE A 142 7.45 -20.06 -8.48
C ILE A 142 8.06 -18.80 -9.09
N MET A 143 9.38 -18.76 -9.29
CA MET A 143 10.07 -17.62 -9.87
C MET A 143 9.54 -17.26 -11.26
N TYR A 144 9.35 -18.24 -12.15
CA TYR A 144 8.80 -17.98 -13.48
C TYR A 144 7.38 -17.44 -13.44
N ILE A 145 6.51 -18.02 -12.60
CA ILE A 145 5.14 -17.55 -12.43
C ILE A 145 5.11 -16.11 -11.92
N VAL A 146 5.92 -15.79 -10.92
CA VAL A 146 6.04 -14.42 -10.37
C VAL A 146 6.47 -13.45 -11.46
N ILE A 147 7.49 -13.78 -12.26
CA ILE A 147 7.97 -12.93 -13.36
C ILE A 147 6.87 -12.70 -14.40
N ILE A 148 6.14 -13.75 -14.78
CA ILE A 148 5.04 -13.64 -15.75
C ILE A 148 3.94 -12.75 -15.21
N ILE A 149 3.50 -12.95 -13.96
CA ILE A 149 2.45 -12.14 -13.32
C ILE A 149 2.88 -10.67 -13.23
N LEU A 150 4.10 -10.41 -12.78
CA LEU A 150 4.62 -9.04 -12.67
C LEU A 150 4.74 -8.36 -14.03
N THR A 151 5.25 -9.07 -15.04
CA THR A 151 5.36 -8.54 -16.40
C THR A 151 3.97 -8.17 -16.94
N PHE A 152 2.99 -9.02 -16.75
CA PHE A 152 1.61 -8.77 -17.15
C PHE A 152 1.00 -7.59 -16.39
N LEU A 153 1.22 -7.51 -15.08
CA LEU A 153 0.74 -6.43 -14.22
C LEU A 153 1.33 -5.08 -14.67
N PHE A 154 2.65 -5.00 -14.87
CA PHE A 154 3.29 -3.77 -15.33
C PHE A 154 2.89 -3.40 -16.76
N ALA A 155 2.69 -4.38 -17.63
CA ALA A 155 2.17 -4.12 -18.99
C ALA A 155 0.74 -3.52 -18.95
N ILE A 156 -0.12 -3.97 -18.04
CA ILE A 156 -1.47 -3.41 -17.88
C ILE A 156 -1.44 -2.01 -17.27
N GLN A 157 -0.49 -1.71 -16.39
CA GLN A 157 -0.38 -0.39 -15.75
C GLN A 157 -0.24 0.77 -16.75
N GLN A 158 0.30 0.53 -17.94
CA GLN A 158 0.36 1.55 -18.99
C GLN A 158 -1.00 2.12 -19.42
N PHE A 159 -2.10 1.35 -19.22
CA PHE A 159 -3.46 1.79 -19.51
C PHE A 159 -4.06 2.70 -18.43
N GLY A 160 -3.30 2.96 -17.37
CA GLY A 160 -3.65 3.87 -16.29
C GLY A 160 -4.36 3.22 -15.10
N THR A 161 -4.09 3.78 -13.93
CA THR A 161 -4.58 3.28 -12.63
C THR A 161 -6.10 3.34 -12.50
N LYS A 162 -6.77 4.24 -13.23
CA LYS A 162 -8.23 4.40 -13.20
C LYS A 162 -8.96 3.17 -13.76
N PHE A 163 -8.39 2.52 -14.78
CA PHE A 163 -8.94 1.29 -15.35
C PHE A 163 -8.80 0.13 -14.36
N ILE A 164 -7.59 -0.05 -13.83
CA ILE A 164 -7.27 -1.13 -12.89
C ILE A 164 -8.07 -0.97 -11.58
N GLY A 165 -8.17 0.25 -11.05
CA GLY A 165 -8.88 0.56 -9.82
C GLY A 165 -10.35 0.15 -9.80
N LYS A 166 -11.02 0.11 -10.97
CA LYS A 166 -12.41 -0.34 -11.06
C LYS A 166 -12.58 -1.83 -10.75
N PHE A 167 -11.56 -2.64 -11.00
CA PHE A 167 -11.59 -4.07 -10.71
C PHE A 167 -11.18 -4.39 -9.27
N PHE A 168 -10.32 -3.56 -8.67
CA PHE A 168 -9.86 -3.79 -7.29
C PHE A 168 -11.01 -3.81 -6.28
N GLY A 169 -11.97 -2.89 -6.38
CA GLY A 169 -13.10 -2.84 -5.46
C GLY A 169 -13.87 -4.16 -5.37
N PRO A 170 -14.44 -4.65 -6.48
CA PRO A 170 -15.16 -5.92 -6.50
C PRO A 170 -14.30 -7.13 -6.08
N VAL A 171 -13.05 -7.20 -6.56
CA VAL A 171 -12.14 -8.30 -6.22
C VAL A 171 -11.84 -8.33 -4.72
N MET A 172 -11.53 -7.18 -4.13
CA MET A 172 -11.25 -7.10 -2.69
C MET A 172 -12.51 -7.32 -1.84
N PHE A 173 -13.67 -6.93 -2.34
CA PHE A 173 -14.93 -7.25 -1.67
C PHE A 173 -15.15 -8.77 -1.58
N ILE A 174 -14.89 -9.49 -2.68
CA ILE A 174 -14.98 -10.96 -2.71
C ILE A 174 -13.90 -11.59 -1.81
N TRP A 175 -12.69 -11.02 -1.78
CA TRP A 175 -11.58 -11.51 -0.95
C TRP A 175 -11.90 -11.47 0.55
N PHE A 176 -12.60 -10.45 1.01
CA PHE A 176 -12.94 -10.27 2.43
C PHE A 176 -14.30 -10.88 2.84
N ALA A 177 -15.14 -11.31 1.88
CA ALA A 177 -16.43 -11.97 2.15
C ALA A 177 -16.25 -13.47 2.43
#